data_a5b7d5d0899095e30606da25446a6d2c
#
_entry.id   a5b7d5d0899095e30606da25446a6d2c
#
_cell.length_a   1.000
_cell.length_b   1.000
_cell.length_c   1.000
_cell.angle_alpha   90.00
_cell.angle_beta   90.00
_cell.angle_gamma   90.00
#
_symmetry.space_group_name_H-M   'P 1'
#
loop_
_entity.id
_entity.type
_entity.pdbx_description
1 polymer ?
#
loop_
_entity_poly.entity_id
_entity_poly.type
_entity_poly.pdbx_seq_one_letter_code
_entity_poly.pdbx_strand_id
1 'polypeptide(L)'
;MNRCSRYLVSIVIKFVVASAVLVGPATIAVAHEVPTDVVIQAFVKPTGQRLEFLVRVPLEAMRDVNFPESGPGYLVISDADETLQDAATIWVAQEVSFYENDTPLDQWSIEAVRVSLPSDRSFENFATARSHFSAPRLSDNTELYRNQAMLDVSIVYPIQSAASDFSIAPKLSRLGLRTTTVVRFQHTDGAERVFQFSGDPGVVSLDPRWHQAFFRFVVYGVKHILDGLDHVLFVICLLIPFRRLRPLIAIITSFTIAHSVTLIASAFGMVPNVLWFPPLIETIIAASIVYMAIENIVGPQWKKRWMVAFAFGLVHGFGFSFALSETLQFAGTHLLTSLLAFNLGVELGQLIIILLAVPILNFIFNHWLSERVGIILFSAVLAHSGWHWMSDRATQLFAYNVQWPAFDTLFLAALIRWSMLLVVVASVVWLLLLIYNRYLYEE
;
A
#
# COMPACT_ATOMS: atom_id res chain seq x y z
N MET A 1 60.36 34.67 24.20
CA MET A 1 59.37 34.04 23.26
C MET A 1 60.18 33.39 22.13
N ASN A 2 60.31 32.04 22.18
CA ASN A 2 61.22 31.27 21.35
C ASN A 2 60.80 31.27 19.86
N ARG A 3 61.80 31.23 18.95
CA ARG A 3 61.57 31.20 17.48
C ARG A 3 60.51 30.19 17.04
N CYS A 4 60.32 29.09 17.74
CA CYS A 4 59.33 28.07 17.47
C CYS A 4 57.88 28.58 17.68
N SER A 5 57.60 29.42 18.66
CA SER A 5 56.29 30.01 18.94
C SER A 5 55.87 31.01 17.84
N ARG A 6 56.80 31.73 17.22
CA ARG A 6 56.50 32.65 16.10
C ARG A 6 56.16 31.90 14.79
N TYR A 7 56.76 30.72 14.57
CA TYR A 7 56.42 29.87 13.41
C TYR A 7 55.06 29.24 13.55
N LEU A 8 54.71 28.76 14.75
CA LEU A 8 53.37 28.17 14.99
C LEU A 8 52.26 29.20 14.82
N VAL A 9 52.43 30.41 15.34
CA VAL A 9 51.44 31.51 15.21
C VAL A 9 51.31 31.93 13.74
N SER A 10 52.40 31.99 12.98
CA SER A 10 52.36 32.30 11.54
C SER A 10 51.64 31.24 10.70
N ILE A 11 51.79 29.95 11.05
CA ILE A 11 51.07 28.86 10.38
C ILE A 11 49.59 28.90 10.69
N VAL A 12 49.20 29.11 11.95
CA VAL A 12 47.80 29.24 12.36
C VAL A 12 47.11 30.43 11.70
N ILE A 13 47.80 31.60 11.64
CA ILE A 13 47.24 32.77 10.95
C ILE A 13 47.05 32.51 9.46
N LYS A 14 48.03 31.87 8.78
CA LYS A 14 47.88 31.52 7.36
C LYS A 14 46.78 30.50 7.11
N PHE A 15 46.58 29.54 8.04
CA PHE A 15 45.49 28.57 7.94
C PHE A 15 44.10 29.22 8.15
N VAL A 16 43.99 30.16 9.11
CA VAL A 16 42.76 30.93 9.37
C VAL A 16 42.43 31.85 8.19
N VAL A 17 43.42 32.52 7.61
CA VAL A 17 43.22 33.39 6.45
C VAL A 17 42.88 32.58 5.19
N ALA A 18 43.50 31.41 5.00
CA ALA A 18 43.15 30.50 3.89
C ALA A 18 41.75 29.92 4.04
N SER A 19 41.32 29.61 5.27
CA SER A 19 39.96 29.15 5.54
C SER A 19 38.91 30.26 5.37
N ALA A 20 39.26 31.52 5.68
CA ALA A 20 38.34 32.66 5.49
C ALA A 20 38.18 33.05 4.01
N VAL A 21 39.16 32.78 3.14
CA VAL A 21 39.09 33.04 1.70
C VAL A 21 38.29 31.93 0.97
N LEU A 22 38.19 30.73 1.55
CA LEU A 22 37.39 29.64 1.02
C LEU A 22 35.88 29.78 1.34
N VAL A 23 35.49 30.65 2.26
CA VAL A 23 34.13 31.05 2.50
C VAL A 23 33.83 32.30 1.65
N GLY A 24 33.89 32.16 0.31
CA GLY A 24 33.29 33.13 -0.60
C GLY A 24 31.80 33.27 -0.31
N PRO A 25 31.16 34.41 -0.66
CA PRO A 25 29.74 34.55 -0.51
C PRO A 25 29.07 33.39 -1.26
N ALA A 26 28.56 32.42 -0.52
CA ALA A 26 27.66 31.43 -1.10
C ALA A 26 26.48 32.24 -1.64
N THR A 27 26.43 32.43 -2.94
CA THR A 27 25.21 32.83 -3.60
C THR A 27 24.20 31.80 -3.17
N ILE A 28 23.21 32.22 -2.37
CA ILE A 28 22.08 31.40 -2.03
C ILE A 28 21.40 31.13 -3.36
N ALA A 29 21.76 30.01 -4.01
CA ALA A 29 20.95 29.47 -5.07
C ALA A 29 19.62 29.17 -4.38
N VAL A 30 18.59 29.91 -4.70
CA VAL A 30 17.21 29.57 -4.33
C VAL A 30 16.90 28.28 -5.09
N ALA A 31 17.24 27.18 -4.48
CA ALA A 31 16.78 25.88 -4.95
C ALA A 31 15.25 25.90 -4.77
N HIS A 32 14.51 25.77 -5.84
CA HIS A 32 13.08 25.55 -5.79
C HIS A 32 12.83 24.34 -4.89
N GLU A 33 12.17 24.53 -3.75
CA GLU A 33 11.83 23.45 -2.84
C GLU A 33 10.87 22.50 -3.57
N VAL A 34 11.24 21.22 -3.63
CA VAL A 34 10.36 20.17 -4.15
C VAL A 34 9.23 19.99 -3.16
N PRO A 35 7.94 20.10 -3.54
CA PRO A 35 6.84 19.80 -2.65
C PRO A 35 7.00 18.41 -2.05
N THR A 36 6.85 18.29 -0.73
CA THR A 36 7.04 17.02 -0.04
C THR A 36 5.95 16.03 -0.41
N ASP A 37 4.69 16.49 -0.41
CA ASP A 37 3.52 15.66 -0.69
C ASP A 37 2.66 16.35 -1.75
N VAL A 38 2.43 15.67 -2.88
CA VAL A 38 1.58 16.16 -3.98
C VAL A 38 0.42 15.19 -4.16
N VAL A 39 -0.81 15.70 -4.07
CA VAL A 39 -2.03 14.93 -4.34
C VAL A 39 -2.62 15.39 -5.66
N ILE A 40 -2.76 14.46 -6.59
CA ILE A 40 -3.36 14.65 -7.91
C ILE A 40 -4.73 13.98 -7.91
N GLN A 41 -5.76 14.71 -8.35
CA GLN A 41 -7.11 14.18 -8.51
C GLN A 41 -7.45 14.06 -9.99
N ALA A 42 -7.96 12.92 -10.40
CA ALA A 42 -8.29 12.69 -11.79
C ALA A 42 -9.57 11.89 -11.96
N PHE A 43 -10.29 12.19 -13.03
CA PHE A 43 -11.43 11.41 -13.52
C PHE A 43 -11.11 10.87 -14.92
N VAL A 44 -11.50 9.63 -15.15
CA VAL A 44 -11.42 8.98 -16.47
C VAL A 44 -12.80 8.44 -16.80
N LYS A 45 -13.35 8.84 -17.96
CA LYS A 45 -14.66 8.38 -18.39
C LYS A 45 -14.70 8.14 -19.90
N PRO A 46 -14.95 6.90 -20.36
CA PRO A 46 -15.22 6.62 -21.75
C PRO A 46 -16.67 7.04 -22.08
N THR A 47 -16.85 7.80 -23.17
CA THR A 47 -18.14 8.26 -23.64
C THR A 47 -18.20 8.22 -25.18
N GLY A 48 -18.96 7.32 -25.76
CA GLY A 48 -19.02 7.14 -27.22
C GLY A 48 -17.67 6.73 -27.81
N GLN A 49 -17.04 7.60 -28.59
CA GLN A 49 -15.71 7.40 -29.18
C GLN A 49 -14.63 8.30 -28.55
N ARG A 50 -14.82 8.71 -27.31
CA ARG A 50 -13.93 9.61 -26.60
C ARG A 50 -13.68 9.08 -25.18
N LEU A 51 -12.41 9.09 -24.76
CA LEU A 51 -12.02 8.92 -23.37
C LEU A 51 -11.72 10.31 -22.79
N GLU A 52 -12.55 10.75 -21.87
CA GLU A 52 -12.40 12.03 -21.19
C GLU A 52 -11.50 11.83 -19.97
N PHE A 53 -10.42 12.59 -19.88
CA PHE A 53 -9.50 12.63 -18.75
C PHE A 53 -9.49 14.05 -18.17
N LEU A 54 -10.05 14.20 -16.98
CA LEU A 54 -10.07 15.45 -16.23
C LEU A 54 -9.09 15.31 -15.06
N VAL A 55 -8.15 16.23 -14.93
CA VAL A 55 -7.11 16.13 -13.91
C VAL A 55 -6.85 17.48 -13.24
N ARG A 56 -6.66 17.44 -11.91
CA ARG A 56 -6.30 18.58 -11.07
C ARG A 56 -4.95 18.34 -10.43
N VAL A 57 -4.02 19.26 -10.62
CA VAL A 57 -2.64 19.18 -10.11
C VAL A 57 -2.27 20.50 -9.43
N PRO A 58 -1.58 20.50 -8.27
CA PRO A 58 -1.05 21.72 -7.68
C PRO A 58 -0.04 22.40 -8.63
N LEU A 59 -0.21 23.71 -8.87
CA LEU A 59 0.67 24.48 -9.75
C LEU A 59 2.11 24.57 -9.19
N GLU A 60 2.24 24.52 -7.86
CA GLU A 60 3.53 24.46 -7.13
C GLU A 60 4.41 23.30 -7.58
N ALA A 61 3.80 22.17 -8.00
CA ALA A 61 4.52 20.98 -8.44
C ALA A 61 5.27 21.18 -9.77
N MET A 62 4.94 22.21 -10.57
CA MET A 62 5.50 22.48 -11.90
C MET A 62 6.66 23.47 -11.81
N ARG A 63 7.82 22.99 -11.36
CA ARG A 63 8.96 23.80 -10.94
C ARG A 63 9.70 24.56 -12.03
N ASP A 64 9.76 23.98 -13.23
CA ASP A 64 10.55 24.53 -14.33
C ASP A 64 9.73 25.44 -15.25
N VAL A 65 8.53 25.83 -14.81
CA VAL A 65 7.62 26.71 -15.54
C VAL A 65 7.62 28.09 -14.91
N ASN A 66 7.97 29.09 -15.70
CA ASN A 66 7.93 30.49 -15.26
C ASN A 66 6.54 31.07 -15.50
N PHE A 67 5.70 31.03 -14.51
CA PHE A 67 4.38 31.63 -14.56
C PHE A 67 4.47 33.14 -14.40
N PRO A 68 3.60 33.92 -15.07
CA PRO A 68 3.54 35.38 -14.88
C PRO A 68 3.05 35.67 -13.46
N GLU A 69 3.88 36.37 -12.68
CA GLU A 69 3.61 36.70 -11.28
C GLU A 69 3.67 38.24 -11.07
N SER A 70 2.89 38.71 -10.10
CA SER A 70 2.89 40.09 -9.63
C SER A 70 2.96 40.16 -8.11
N GLY A 71 3.51 41.28 -7.60
CA GLY A 71 3.61 41.50 -6.15
C GLY A 71 4.39 40.39 -5.43
N PRO A 72 3.88 39.84 -4.32
CA PRO A 72 4.58 38.84 -3.50
C PRO A 72 4.45 37.39 -4.03
N GLY A 73 4.13 37.17 -5.31
CA GLY A 73 3.96 35.86 -5.94
C GLY A 73 2.50 35.53 -6.30
N TYR A 74 1.69 36.54 -6.59
CA TYR A 74 0.35 36.35 -7.15
C TYR A 74 0.42 36.04 -8.64
N LEU A 75 -0.31 35.01 -9.08
CA LEU A 75 -0.44 34.65 -10.48
C LEU A 75 -1.23 35.73 -11.25
N VAL A 76 -0.66 36.22 -12.34
CA VAL A 76 -1.35 37.12 -13.27
C VAL A 76 -2.20 36.28 -14.23
N ILE A 77 -3.48 36.12 -13.87
CA ILE A 77 -4.40 35.16 -14.53
C ILE A 77 -4.60 35.53 -16.02
N SER A 78 -4.70 36.84 -16.34
CA SER A 78 -4.87 37.34 -17.72
C SER A 78 -3.75 36.90 -18.66
N ASP A 79 -2.53 36.75 -18.16
CA ASP A 79 -1.32 36.53 -18.96
C ASP A 79 -0.84 35.06 -18.87
N ALA A 80 -1.52 34.23 -18.09
CA ALA A 80 -1.07 32.88 -17.77
C ALA A 80 -1.50 31.80 -18.79
N ASP A 81 -2.43 32.08 -19.69
CA ASP A 81 -3.08 31.07 -20.54
C ASP A 81 -2.07 30.25 -21.38
N GLU A 82 -1.10 30.86 -22.02
CA GLU A 82 -0.08 30.15 -22.83
C GLU A 82 0.81 29.27 -21.92
N THR A 83 1.29 29.83 -20.82
CA THR A 83 2.15 29.13 -19.86
C THR A 83 1.42 27.97 -19.19
N LEU A 84 0.13 28.11 -18.87
CA LEU A 84 -0.70 27.05 -18.31
C LEU A 84 -0.92 25.92 -19.32
N GLN A 85 -1.09 26.25 -20.63
CA GLN A 85 -1.22 25.27 -21.70
C GLN A 85 0.08 24.45 -21.87
N ASP A 86 1.23 25.13 -21.85
CA ASP A 86 2.54 24.47 -21.92
C ASP A 86 2.78 23.58 -20.71
N ALA A 87 2.47 24.08 -19.52
CA ALA A 87 2.57 23.31 -18.28
C ALA A 87 1.68 22.07 -18.32
N ALA A 88 0.42 22.19 -18.75
CA ALA A 88 -0.50 21.06 -18.91
C ALA A 88 0.04 20.02 -19.92
N THR A 89 0.66 20.47 -20.99
CA THR A 89 1.24 19.61 -22.03
C THR A 89 2.43 18.82 -21.49
N ILE A 90 3.43 19.52 -20.91
CA ILE A 90 4.72 18.93 -20.50
C ILE A 90 4.59 18.07 -19.23
N TRP A 91 3.80 18.55 -18.26
CA TRP A 91 3.74 17.93 -16.93
C TRP A 91 2.58 16.96 -16.74
N VAL A 92 1.58 17.00 -17.62
CA VAL A 92 0.39 16.15 -17.49
C VAL A 92 0.17 15.30 -18.74
N ALA A 93 -0.08 15.93 -19.93
CA ALA A 93 -0.52 15.19 -21.10
C ALA A 93 0.56 14.22 -21.63
N GLN A 94 1.83 14.60 -21.60
CA GLN A 94 2.96 13.76 -22.03
C GLN A 94 3.36 12.69 -21.01
N GLU A 95 2.97 12.86 -19.75
CA GLU A 95 3.36 11.96 -18.66
C GLU A 95 2.29 10.91 -18.32
N VAL A 96 1.08 11.04 -18.89
CA VAL A 96 0.02 10.05 -18.68
C VAL A 96 -0.25 9.35 -20.00
N SER A 97 -0.04 8.03 -20.02
CA SER A 97 -0.35 7.18 -21.16
C SER A 97 -1.62 6.38 -20.92
N PHE A 98 -2.51 6.36 -21.89
CA PHE A 98 -3.69 5.49 -21.88
C PHE A 98 -3.56 4.39 -22.93
N TYR A 99 -4.22 3.28 -22.68
CA TYR A 99 -4.27 2.12 -23.57
C TYR A 99 -5.72 1.67 -23.72
N GLU A 100 -6.09 1.30 -24.95
CA GLU A 100 -7.36 0.65 -25.29
C GLU A 100 -7.05 -0.75 -25.82
N ASN A 101 -7.55 -1.81 -25.15
CA ASN A 101 -7.26 -3.21 -25.47
C ASN A 101 -5.74 -3.48 -25.68
N ASP A 102 -4.91 -2.99 -24.73
CA ASP A 102 -3.44 -3.05 -24.74
C ASP A 102 -2.75 -2.23 -25.88
N THR A 103 -3.51 -1.50 -26.69
CA THR A 103 -2.97 -0.60 -27.72
C THR A 103 -2.83 0.82 -27.14
N PRO A 104 -1.66 1.47 -27.25
CA PRO A 104 -1.49 2.81 -26.74
C PRO A 104 -2.35 3.82 -27.50
N LEU A 105 -2.91 4.80 -26.78
CA LEU A 105 -3.65 5.93 -27.32
C LEU A 105 -2.68 7.11 -27.47
N ASP A 106 -1.96 7.17 -28.63
CA ASP A 106 -0.93 8.18 -28.86
C ASP A 106 -1.49 9.55 -29.27
N GLN A 107 -2.77 9.59 -29.69
CA GLN A 107 -3.45 10.82 -30.07
C GLN A 107 -4.25 11.34 -28.89
N TRP A 108 -4.02 12.60 -28.54
CA TRP A 108 -4.78 13.31 -27.53
C TRP A 108 -4.90 14.79 -27.86
N SER A 109 -5.88 15.45 -27.29
CA SER A 109 -6.04 16.89 -27.37
C SER A 109 -6.43 17.48 -26.03
N ILE A 110 -5.82 18.59 -25.64
CA ILE A 110 -6.23 19.38 -24.50
C ILE A 110 -7.40 20.24 -24.92
N GLU A 111 -8.59 20.01 -24.35
CA GLU A 111 -9.80 20.78 -24.67
C GLU A 111 -9.90 22.06 -23.83
N ALA A 112 -9.44 22.03 -22.58
CA ALA A 112 -9.48 23.19 -21.71
C ALA A 112 -8.39 23.10 -20.62
N VAL A 113 -7.85 24.24 -20.29
CA VAL A 113 -6.94 24.46 -19.16
C VAL A 113 -7.44 25.64 -18.37
N ARG A 114 -7.39 25.55 -17.06
CA ARG A 114 -7.76 26.67 -16.18
C ARG A 114 -7.11 26.57 -14.81
N VAL A 115 -7.12 27.67 -14.09
CA VAL A 115 -6.66 27.75 -12.71
C VAL A 115 -7.85 27.75 -11.78
N SER A 116 -7.70 27.12 -10.63
CA SER A 116 -8.70 27.15 -9.55
C SER A 116 -8.09 27.35 -8.17
N LEU A 117 -8.93 27.73 -7.23
CA LEU A 117 -8.56 27.88 -5.82
C LEU A 117 -8.41 26.50 -5.16
N PRO A 118 -7.58 26.36 -4.12
CA PRO A 118 -7.48 25.12 -3.35
C PRO A 118 -8.81 24.69 -2.72
N SER A 119 -9.67 25.66 -2.41
CA SER A 119 -10.99 25.43 -1.83
C SER A 119 -12.08 25.10 -2.85
N ASP A 120 -11.75 25.07 -4.14
CA ASP A 120 -12.70 24.73 -5.20
C ASP A 120 -13.10 23.25 -5.12
N ARG A 121 -14.42 22.99 -5.05
CA ARG A 121 -15.01 21.66 -4.88
C ARG A 121 -15.48 21.00 -6.18
N SER A 122 -15.15 21.58 -7.33
CA SER A 122 -15.61 21.04 -8.61
C SER A 122 -15.13 19.60 -8.85
N PHE A 123 -13.98 19.20 -8.31
CA PHE A 123 -13.44 17.83 -8.43
C PHE A 123 -13.98 16.85 -7.37
N GLU A 124 -15.13 17.12 -6.75
CA GLU A 124 -15.80 16.14 -5.88
C GLU A 124 -16.45 14.99 -6.69
N ASN A 125 -16.95 15.25 -7.89
CA ASN A 125 -17.50 14.25 -8.80
C ASN A 125 -17.27 14.63 -10.28
N PHE A 126 -17.41 13.66 -11.19
CA PHE A 126 -17.17 13.86 -12.63
C PHE A 126 -18.05 14.96 -13.25
N ALA A 127 -19.33 15.01 -12.90
CA ALA A 127 -20.27 15.96 -13.52
C ALA A 127 -19.92 17.41 -13.16
N THR A 128 -19.56 17.66 -11.89
CA THR A 128 -19.12 18.97 -11.42
C THR A 128 -17.77 19.34 -11.99
N ALA A 129 -16.82 18.40 -12.08
CA ALA A 129 -15.51 18.61 -12.68
C ALA A 129 -15.64 18.98 -14.17
N ARG A 130 -16.48 18.28 -14.92
CA ARG A 130 -16.73 18.58 -16.33
C ARG A 130 -17.40 19.95 -16.53
N SER A 131 -18.46 20.25 -15.75
CA SER A 131 -19.16 21.54 -15.84
C SER A 131 -18.27 22.72 -15.45
N HIS A 132 -17.29 22.48 -14.58
CA HIS A 132 -16.32 23.48 -14.18
C HIS A 132 -15.55 24.07 -15.36
N PHE A 133 -15.17 23.28 -16.36
CA PHE A 133 -14.46 23.76 -17.54
C PHE A 133 -15.31 24.71 -18.44
N SER A 134 -16.63 24.65 -18.31
CA SER A 134 -17.58 25.54 -19.01
C SER A 134 -18.05 26.72 -18.15
N ALA A 135 -17.73 26.72 -16.85
CA ALA A 135 -18.10 27.79 -15.93
C ALA A 135 -17.27 29.08 -16.17
N PRO A 136 -17.68 30.25 -15.69
CA PRO A 136 -16.88 31.46 -15.72
C PRO A 136 -15.49 31.22 -15.11
N ARG A 137 -14.45 31.79 -15.70
CA ARG A 137 -13.08 31.77 -15.14
C ARG A 137 -13.00 32.64 -13.90
N LEU A 138 -11.93 32.43 -13.09
CA LEU A 138 -11.59 33.35 -12.02
C LEU A 138 -11.35 34.75 -12.60
N SER A 139 -11.75 35.78 -11.86
CA SER A 139 -11.50 37.16 -12.25
C SER A 139 -10.01 37.44 -12.26
N ASP A 140 -9.56 38.26 -13.26
CA ASP A 140 -8.15 38.69 -13.38
C ASP A 140 -7.65 39.44 -12.12
N ASN A 141 -8.56 40.02 -11.34
CA ASN A 141 -8.24 40.71 -10.09
C ASN A 141 -8.20 39.76 -8.86
N THR A 142 -8.29 38.43 -9.06
CA THR A 142 -8.22 37.48 -7.96
C THR A 142 -6.77 37.33 -7.49
N GLU A 143 -6.52 37.70 -6.24
CA GLU A 143 -5.22 37.53 -5.60
C GLU A 143 -5.00 36.05 -5.25
N LEU A 144 -4.43 35.31 -6.17
CA LEU A 144 -4.15 33.89 -6.04
C LEU A 144 -2.65 33.65 -6.01
N TYR A 145 -2.12 33.19 -4.86
CA TYR A 145 -0.72 32.77 -4.79
C TYR A 145 -0.47 31.57 -5.71
N ARG A 146 0.59 31.64 -6.53
CA ARG A 146 0.98 30.56 -7.46
C ARG A 146 1.13 29.21 -6.74
N ASN A 147 1.77 29.20 -5.57
CA ASN A 147 2.00 27.99 -4.78
C ASN A 147 0.72 27.42 -4.12
N GLN A 148 -0.39 28.15 -4.15
CA GLN A 148 -1.69 27.67 -3.69
C GLN A 148 -2.65 27.37 -4.85
N ALA A 149 -2.29 27.75 -6.08
CA ALA A 149 -3.13 27.54 -7.24
C ALA A 149 -3.17 26.08 -7.67
N MET A 150 -4.32 25.66 -8.19
CA MET A 150 -4.50 24.34 -8.79
C MET A 150 -4.63 24.53 -10.31
N LEU A 151 -3.96 23.65 -11.08
CA LEU A 151 -4.12 23.53 -12.53
C LEU A 151 -5.16 22.44 -12.82
N ASP A 152 -6.23 22.80 -13.49
CA ASP A 152 -7.26 21.91 -13.97
C ASP A 152 -7.12 21.74 -15.48
N VAL A 153 -7.03 20.49 -15.93
CA VAL A 153 -6.83 20.15 -17.34
C VAL A 153 -7.90 19.16 -17.80
N SER A 154 -8.50 19.42 -18.95
CA SER A 154 -9.39 18.50 -19.66
C SER A 154 -8.69 18.00 -20.91
N ILE A 155 -8.45 16.69 -20.98
CA ILE A 155 -7.79 16.01 -22.10
C ILE A 155 -8.73 14.96 -22.66
N VAL A 156 -8.75 14.82 -23.98
CA VAL A 156 -9.57 13.82 -24.67
C VAL A 156 -8.69 12.96 -25.57
N TYR A 157 -8.94 11.67 -25.50
CA TYR A 157 -8.34 10.65 -26.35
C TYR A 157 -9.41 10.04 -27.26
N PRO A 158 -9.18 9.93 -28.59
CA PRO A 158 -10.08 9.18 -29.47
C PRO A 158 -9.97 7.67 -29.16
N ILE A 159 -11.11 7.01 -28.99
CA ILE A 159 -11.23 5.58 -28.70
C ILE A 159 -12.15 4.89 -29.70
N GLN A 160 -12.01 3.57 -29.85
CA GLN A 160 -12.86 2.78 -30.74
C GLN A 160 -14.23 2.52 -30.09
N SER A 161 -14.26 2.19 -28.80
CA SER A 161 -15.49 1.88 -28.09
C SER A 161 -15.42 2.23 -26.61
N ALA A 162 -16.49 2.80 -26.07
CA ALA A 162 -16.61 3.04 -24.63
C ALA A 162 -16.69 1.73 -23.79
N ALA A 163 -16.92 0.59 -24.43
CA ALA A 163 -16.97 -0.74 -23.80
C ALA A 163 -15.62 -1.50 -23.89
N SER A 164 -14.58 -0.85 -24.41
CA SER A 164 -13.24 -1.45 -24.49
C SER A 164 -12.58 -1.56 -23.11
N ASP A 165 -11.56 -2.42 -22.99
CA ASP A 165 -10.72 -2.51 -21.80
C ASP A 165 -9.73 -1.34 -21.80
N PHE A 166 -9.73 -0.53 -20.74
CA PHE A 166 -8.83 0.62 -20.60
C PHE A 166 -7.76 0.38 -19.54
N SER A 167 -6.54 0.84 -19.85
CA SER A 167 -5.44 0.89 -18.89
C SER A 167 -4.81 2.28 -18.88
N ILE A 168 -4.22 2.64 -17.73
CA ILE A 168 -3.51 3.92 -17.52
C ILE A 168 -2.09 3.66 -17.02
N ALA A 169 -1.14 4.45 -17.45
CA ALA A 169 0.21 4.51 -16.90
C ALA A 169 0.53 5.97 -16.54
N PRO A 170 0.23 6.39 -15.29
CA PRO A 170 0.55 7.72 -14.82
C PRO A 170 2.02 7.77 -14.40
N LYS A 171 2.86 8.55 -15.10
CA LYS A 171 4.27 8.79 -14.78
C LYS A 171 4.44 10.16 -14.11
N LEU A 172 3.65 10.40 -13.06
CA LEU A 172 3.54 11.71 -12.41
C LEU A 172 4.43 11.83 -11.15
N SER A 173 5.29 10.85 -10.87
CA SER A 173 6.16 10.83 -9.67
C SER A 173 7.11 12.04 -9.59
N ARG A 174 7.49 12.62 -10.72
CA ARG A 174 8.39 13.79 -10.76
C ARG A 174 7.78 15.08 -10.20
N LEU A 175 6.45 15.13 -9.99
CA LEU A 175 5.76 16.30 -9.46
C LEU A 175 6.03 16.58 -7.98
N GLY A 176 6.49 15.58 -7.21
CA GLY A 176 6.80 15.74 -5.79
C GLY A 176 7.72 14.65 -5.27
N LEU A 177 8.22 14.81 -4.03
CA LEU A 177 8.98 13.75 -3.36
C LEU A 177 8.09 12.54 -3.08
N ARG A 178 6.85 12.79 -2.67
CA ARG A 178 5.78 11.78 -2.57
C ARG A 178 4.59 12.27 -3.39
N THR A 179 4.30 11.58 -4.46
CA THR A 179 3.15 11.90 -5.32
C THR A 179 2.09 10.83 -5.14
N THR A 180 0.89 11.26 -4.77
CA THR A 180 -0.29 10.41 -4.67
C THR A 180 -1.27 10.80 -5.77
N THR A 181 -1.55 9.90 -6.70
CA THR A 181 -2.52 10.12 -7.79
C THR A 181 -3.79 9.34 -7.49
N VAL A 182 -4.91 10.05 -7.34
CA VAL A 182 -6.24 9.47 -7.17
C VAL A 182 -6.98 9.53 -8.49
N VAL A 183 -7.20 8.39 -9.13
CA VAL A 183 -7.94 8.26 -10.39
C VAL A 183 -9.30 7.64 -10.13
N ARG A 184 -10.37 8.34 -10.52
CA ARG A 184 -11.75 7.86 -10.47
C ARG A 184 -12.19 7.48 -11.88
N PHE A 185 -12.28 6.18 -12.12
CA PHE A 185 -12.76 5.64 -13.38
C PHE A 185 -14.27 5.42 -13.32
N GLN A 186 -15.01 6.10 -14.20
CA GLN A 186 -16.45 5.96 -14.31
C GLN A 186 -16.78 5.08 -15.52
N HIS A 187 -17.22 3.86 -15.22
CA HIS A 187 -17.62 2.90 -16.25
C HIS A 187 -18.92 3.30 -16.94
N THR A 188 -19.20 2.72 -18.11
CA THR A 188 -20.43 3.00 -18.91
C THR A 188 -21.72 2.61 -18.20
N ASP A 189 -21.70 1.65 -17.28
CA ASP A 189 -22.82 1.24 -16.43
C ASP A 189 -23.11 2.19 -15.26
N GLY A 190 -22.29 3.25 -15.10
CA GLY A 190 -22.39 4.22 -14.02
C GLY A 190 -21.61 3.87 -12.75
N ALA A 191 -20.99 2.70 -12.69
CA ALA A 191 -20.13 2.34 -11.57
C ALA A 191 -18.86 3.22 -11.55
N GLU A 192 -18.53 3.74 -10.37
CA GLU A 192 -17.28 4.48 -10.14
C GLU A 192 -16.27 3.60 -9.41
N ARG A 193 -15.05 3.56 -9.91
CA ARG A 193 -13.92 2.87 -9.27
C ARG A 193 -12.83 3.87 -8.95
N VAL A 194 -12.34 3.83 -7.73
CA VAL A 194 -11.29 4.72 -7.25
C VAL A 194 -9.98 3.96 -7.14
N PHE A 195 -8.96 4.46 -7.82
CA PHE A 195 -7.59 3.97 -7.75
C PHE A 195 -6.73 5.02 -7.07
N GLN A 196 -5.86 4.59 -6.17
CA GLN A 196 -4.88 5.46 -5.54
C GLN A 196 -3.48 4.88 -5.81
N PHE A 197 -2.62 5.68 -6.43
CA PHE A 197 -1.26 5.29 -6.77
C PHE A 197 -0.27 6.15 -5.99
N SER A 198 0.77 5.52 -5.44
CA SER A 198 1.92 6.19 -4.86
C SER A 198 3.08 6.10 -5.85
N GLY A 199 3.57 7.23 -6.36
CA GLY A 199 4.60 7.28 -7.40
C GLY A 199 4.12 6.76 -8.76
N ASP A 200 4.98 6.00 -9.45
CA ASP A 200 4.71 5.45 -10.78
C ASP A 200 4.37 3.95 -10.71
N PRO A 201 3.10 3.58 -10.79
CA PRO A 201 2.65 2.18 -10.64
C PRO A 201 2.90 1.31 -11.87
N GLY A 202 3.37 1.89 -12.99
CA GLY A 202 3.40 1.27 -14.30
C GLY A 202 2.01 1.23 -14.96
N VAL A 203 1.78 0.26 -15.86
CA VAL A 203 0.48 0.11 -16.54
C VAL A 203 -0.52 -0.58 -15.64
N VAL A 204 -1.65 0.08 -15.39
CA VAL A 204 -2.73 -0.42 -14.53
C VAL A 204 -4.02 -0.52 -15.33
N SER A 205 -4.64 -1.69 -15.35
CA SER A 205 -5.97 -1.88 -15.94
C SER A 205 -7.04 -1.23 -15.07
N LEU A 206 -7.87 -0.39 -15.66
CA LEU A 206 -8.97 0.30 -14.99
C LEU A 206 -10.22 -0.59 -14.84
N ASP A 207 -10.30 -1.68 -15.62
CA ASP A 207 -11.33 -2.71 -15.50
C ASP A 207 -10.73 -4.10 -15.79
N PRO A 208 -9.99 -4.70 -14.82
CA PRO A 208 -9.37 -5.98 -15.05
C PRO A 208 -10.42 -7.08 -15.19
N ARG A 209 -10.26 -7.96 -16.20
CA ARG A 209 -11.06 -9.18 -16.31
C ARG A 209 -10.78 -10.10 -15.11
N TRP A 210 -11.77 -10.91 -14.71
CA TRP A 210 -11.66 -11.76 -13.52
C TRP A 210 -10.38 -12.63 -13.47
N HIS A 211 -9.93 -13.15 -14.61
CA HIS A 211 -8.72 -13.98 -14.68
C HIS A 211 -7.43 -13.15 -14.51
N GLN A 212 -7.39 -11.90 -15.02
CA GLN A 212 -6.27 -10.98 -14.82
C GLN A 212 -6.15 -10.62 -13.34
N ALA A 213 -7.28 -10.27 -12.71
CA ALA A 213 -7.36 -10.04 -11.27
C ALA A 213 -6.90 -11.29 -10.50
N PHE A 214 -7.42 -12.49 -10.86
CA PHE A 214 -7.06 -13.76 -10.23
C PHE A 214 -5.54 -13.99 -10.22
N PHE A 215 -4.89 -14.02 -11.39
CA PHE A 215 -3.44 -14.29 -11.46
C PHE A 215 -2.61 -13.21 -10.75
N ARG A 216 -3.01 -11.94 -10.86
CA ARG A 216 -2.36 -10.84 -10.17
C ARG A 216 -2.40 -11.02 -8.65
N PHE A 217 -3.54 -11.40 -8.11
CA PHE A 217 -3.71 -11.63 -6.67
C PHE A 217 -3.03 -12.90 -6.19
N VAL A 218 -2.92 -13.95 -7.00
CA VAL A 218 -2.06 -15.11 -6.68
C VAL A 218 -0.61 -14.66 -6.52
N VAL A 219 -0.08 -13.87 -7.44
CA VAL A 219 1.30 -13.34 -7.35
C VAL A 219 1.47 -12.45 -6.12
N TYR A 220 0.49 -11.61 -5.80
CA TYR A 220 0.53 -10.79 -4.58
C TYR A 220 0.54 -11.63 -3.31
N GLY A 221 -0.24 -12.71 -3.25
CA GLY A 221 -0.23 -13.64 -2.10
C GLY A 221 1.11 -14.35 -1.94
N VAL A 222 1.73 -14.82 -3.03
CA VAL A 222 3.08 -15.40 -2.99
C VAL A 222 4.10 -14.38 -2.49
N LYS A 223 4.11 -13.18 -3.05
CA LYS A 223 5.00 -12.09 -2.63
C LYS A 223 4.79 -11.73 -1.17
N HIS A 224 3.55 -11.58 -0.73
CA HIS A 224 3.22 -11.27 0.67
C HIS A 224 3.88 -12.25 1.66
N ILE A 225 3.88 -13.54 1.35
CA ILE A 225 4.52 -14.55 2.20
C ILE A 225 6.05 -14.50 2.11
N LEU A 226 6.61 -14.29 0.92
CA LEU A 226 8.06 -14.29 0.72
C LEU A 226 8.72 -12.99 1.21
N ASP A 227 8.04 -11.87 1.08
CA ASP A 227 8.51 -10.55 1.54
C ASP A 227 8.21 -10.32 3.03
N GLY A 228 7.17 -10.99 3.58
CA GLY A 228 6.78 -10.94 4.99
C GLY A 228 7.70 -11.81 5.86
N LEU A 229 8.74 -11.21 6.45
CA LEU A 229 9.66 -11.92 7.34
C LEU A 229 8.97 -12.63 8.52
N ASP A 230 7.88 -12.09 9.04
CA ASP A 230 7.02 -12.69 10.06
C ASP A 230 6.46 -14.04 9.63
N HIS A 231 5.92 -14.12 8.41
CA HIS A 231 5.40 -15.35 7.82
C HIS A 231 6.51 -16.37 7.58
N VAL A 232 7.64 -15.93 7.01
CA VAL A 232 8.80 -16.81 6.77
C VAL A 232 9.31 -17.40 8.08
N LEU A 233 9.54 -16.57 9.11
CA LEU A 233 10.01 -17.03 10.41
C LEU A 233 8.99 -17.93 11.11
N PHE A 234 7.70 -17.61 11.04
CA PHE A 234 6.64 -18.45 11.59
C PHE A 234 6.60 -19.83 10.94
N VAL A 235 6.64 -19.91 9.59
CA VAL A 235 6.69 -21.19 8.85
C VAL A 235 7.95 -21.96 9.20
N ILE A 236 9.12 -21.32 9.30
CA ILE A 236 10.36 -21.98 9.73
C ILE A 236 10.22 -22.53 11.17
N CYS A 237 9.62 -21.80 12.11
CA CYS A 237 9.32 -22.31 13.44
C CYS A 237 8.47 -23.59 13.39
N LEU A 238 7.51 -23.68 12.47
CA LEU A 238 6.70 -24.89 12.29
C LEU A 238 7.53 -26.07 11.77
N LEU A 239 8.53 -25.81 10.90
CA LEU A 239 9.34 -26.83 10.22
C LEU A 239 10.44 -27.44 11.10
N ILE A 240 11.05 -26.65 11.98
CA ILE A 240 12.24 -27.06 12.75
C ILE A 240 12.06 -28.43 13.43
N PRO A 241 10.99 -28.69 14.23
CA PRO A 241 10.81 -29.97 14.89
C PRO A 241 10.15 -31.04 14.01
N PHE A 242 9.48 -30.65 12.91
CA PHE A 242 8.67 -31.57 12.10
C PHE A 242 8.90 -31.36 10.62
N ARG A 243 9.50 -32.34 9.96
CA ARG A 243 9.89 -32.27 8.55
C ARG A 243 9.13 -33.25 7.66
N ARG A 244 7.95 -33.76 8.14
CA ARG A 244 7.08 -34.63 7.35
C ARG A 244 6.05 -33.77 6.59
N LEU A 245 6.06 -33.83 5.27
CA LEU A 245 5.27 -32.93 4.41
C LEU A 245 3.76 -33.02 4.64
N ARG A 246 3.18 -34.24 4.71
CA ARG A 246 1.73 -34.40 4.82
C ARG A 246 1.12 -33.70 6.06
N PRO A 247 1.64 -33.88 7.29
CA PRO A 247 1.11 -33.18 8.45
C PRO A 247 1.39 -31.67 8.41
N LEU A 248 2.51 -31.24 7.82
CA LEU A 248 2.83 -29.81 7.65
C LEU A 248 1.83 -29.10 6.75
N ILE A 249 1.43 -29.72 5.63
CA ILE A 249 0.41 -29.19 4.75
C ILE A 249 -0.89 -28.92 5.54
N ALA A 250 -1.35 -29.86 6.34
CA ALA A 250 -2.56 -29.69 7.14
C ALA A 250 -2.45 -28.51 8.13
N ILE A 251 -1.26 -28.30 8.74
CA ILE A 251 -1.03 -27.21 9.67
C ILE A 251 -1.03 -25.83 8.93
N ILE A 252 -0.34 -25.75 7.78
CA ILE A 252 -0.30 -24.50 7.01
C ILE A 252 -1.65 -24.16 6.38
N THR A 253 -2.38 -25.17 5.86
CA THR A 253 -3.74 -24.95 5.35
C THR A 253 -4.67 -24.46 6.47
N SER A 254 -4.54 -24.99 7.69
CA SER A 254 -5.27 -24.49 8.85
C SER A 254 -4.97 -23.01 9.15
N PHE A 255 -3.70 -22.60 9.05
CA PHE A 255 -3.27 -21.21 9.17
C PHE A 255 -3.88 -20.37 8.03
N THR A 256 -3.77 -20.81 6.78
CA THR A 256 -4.29 -20.08 5.59
C THR A 256 -5.80 -19.90 5.65
N ILE A 257 -6.55 -20.91 6.11
CA ILE A 257 -8.01 -20.78 6.29
C ILE A 257 -8.32 -19.70 7.33
N ALA A 258 -7.64 -19.71 8.47
CA ALA A 258 -7.84 -18.73 9.52
C ALA A 258 -7.46 -17.31 9.05
N HIS A 259 -6.31 -17.19 8.39
CA HIS A 259 -5.86 -15.95 7.75
C HIS A 259 -6.89 -15.41 6.76
N SER A 260 -7.48 -16.30 5.93
CA SER A 260 -8.52 -15.93 4.97
C SER A 260 -9.76 -15.35 5.64
N VAL A 261 -10.19 -15.92 6.76
CA VAL A 261 -11.37 -15.43 7.52
C VAL A 261 -11.18 -13.98 7.96
N THR A 262 -10.05 -13.67 8.57
CA THR A 262 -9.78 -12.31 9.06
C THR A 262 -9.43 -11.33 7.94
N LEU A 263 -8.79 -11.79 6.87
CA LEU A 263 -8.56 -11.01 5.66
C LEU A 263 -9.88 -10.58 4.99
N ILE A 264 -10.80 -11.52 4.82
CA ILE A 264 -12.14 -11.25 4.27
C ILE A 264 -12.90 -10.29 5.18
N ALA A 265 -12.89 -10.52 6.49
CA ALA A 265 -13.50 -9.61 7.46
C ALA A 265 -12.94 -8.19 7.34
N SER A 266 -11.62 -8.06 7.14
CA SER A 266 -10.95 -6.78 6.94
C SER A 266 -11.39 -6.08 5.64
N ALA A 267 -11.52 -6.82 4.56
CA ALA A 267 -11.99 -6.30 3.27
C ALA A 267 -13.43 -5.75 3.32
N PHE A 268 -14.25 -6.28 4.23
CA PHE A 268 -15.61 -5.78 4.49
C PHE A 268 -15.67 -4.70 5.58
N GLY A 269 -14.54 -4.11 5.98
CA GLY A 269 -14.50 -3.02 6.95
C GLY A 269 -14.84 -3.44 8.38
N MET A 270 -14.71 -4.74 8.72
CA MET A 270 -15.01 -5.26 10.06
C MET A 270 -13.81 -5.12 11.02
N VAL A 271 -12.80 -4.33 10.67
CA VAL A 271 -11.60 -4.09 11.48
C VAL A 271 -11.67 -2.71 12.08
N PRO A 272 -11.27 -2.52 13.35
CA PRO A 272 -11.22 -1.20 13.97
C PRO A 272 -10.28 -0.26 13.18
N ASN A 273 -10.81 0.88 12.73
CA ASN A 273 -10.00 1.93 12.09
C ASN A 273 -9.43 2.88 13.15
N VAL A 274 -8.48 2.38 13.94
CA VAL A 274 -7.82 3.12 15.02
C VAL A 274 -6.31 2.94 14.95
N LEU A 275 -5.55 4.00 15.24
CA LEU A 275 -4.11 4.05 15.04
C LEU A 275 -3.30 3.05 15.90
N TRP A 276 -3.84 2.61 17.04
CA TRP A 276 -3.18 1.64 17.91
C TRP A 276 -3.38 0.17 17.47
N PHE A 277 -4.35 -0.11 16.58
CA PHE A 277 -4.66 -1.48 16.18
C PHE A 277 -3.54 -2.15 15.38
N PRO A 278 -2.90 -1.51 14.36
CA PRO A 278 -1.77 -2.13 13.65
C PRO A 278 -0.62 -2.51 14.58
N PRO A 279 -0.07 -1.63 15.45
CA PRO A 279 0.98 -2.00 16.38
C PRO A 279 0.58 -3.12 17.36
N LEU A 280 -0.69 -3.20 17.76
CA LEU A 280 -1.19 -4.31 18.58
C LEU A 280 -1.08 -5.64 17.82
N ILE A 281 -1.60 -5.70 16.60
CA ILE A 281 -1.58 -6.92 15.78
C ILE A 281 -0.13 -7.35 15.49
N GLU A 282 0.74 -6.41 15.10
CA GLU A 282 2.15 -6.70 14.84
C GLU A 282 2.88 -7.21 16.10
N THR A 283 2.55 -6.68 17.28
CA THR A 283 3.06 -7.18 18.56
C THR A 283 2.64 -8.64 18.80
N ILE A 284 1.37 -8.98 18.55
CA ILE A 284 0.86 -10.35 18.74
C ILE A 284 1.44 -11.30 17.65
N ILE A 285 1.64 -10.83 16.41
CA ILE A 285 2.32 -11.58 15.36
C ILE A 285 3.75 -11.94 15.82
N ALA A 286 4.53 -10.96 16.28
CA ALA A 286 5.88 -11.23 16.82
C ALA A 286 5.86 -12.16 18.03
N ALA A 287 4.91 -11.99 18.95
CA ALA A 287 4.70 -12.89 20.09
C ALA A 287 4.40 -14.33 19.64
N SER A 288 3.70 -14.54 18.53
CA SER A 288 3.43 -15.86 17.97
C SER A 288 4.70 -16.61 17.56
N ILE A 289 5.68 -15.90 17.00
CA ILE A 289 6.98 -16.45 16.62
C ILE A 289 7.75 -16.88 17.88
N VAL A 290 7.79 -16.02 18.92
CA VAL A 290 8.41 -16.32 20.21
C VAL A 290 7.77 -17.54 20.85
N TYR A 291 6.43 -17.59 20.88
CA TYR A 291 5.69 -18.72 21.43
C TYR A 291 6.04 -20.04 20.73
N MET A 292 6.01 -20.06 19.39
CA MET A 292 6.32 -21.25 18.60
C MET A 292 7.77 -21.71 18.77
N ALA A 293 8.70 -20.78 18.90
CA ALA A 293 10.09 -21.08 19.14
C ALA A 293 10.33 -21.67 20.55
N ILE A 294 9.67 -21.12 21.57
CA ILE A 294 9.71 -21.68 22.94
C ILE A 294 9.05 -23.07 22.98
N GLU A 295 7.90 -23.27 22.33
CA GLU A 295 7.23 -24.58 22.23
C GLU A 295 8.16 -25.64 21.63
N ASN A 296 8.94 -25.27 20.60
CA ASN A 296 9.93 -26.17 20.00
C ASN A 296 11.03 -26.60 20.99
N ILE A 297 11.47 -25.68 21.85
CA ILE A 297 12.53 -25.95 22.87
C ILE A 297 12.00 -26.84 23.98
N VAL A 298 10.80 -26.54 24.50
CA VAL A 298 10.20 -27.26 25.64
C VAL A 298 9.75 -28.68 25.24
N GLY A 299 9.11 -28.80 24.08
CA GLY A 299 8.63 -30.05 23.52
C GLY A 299 7.35 -29.84 22.72
N PRO A 300 7.42 -29.96 21.39
CA PRO A 300 6.31 -29.65 20.52
C PRO A 300 5.14 -30.62 20.67
N GLN A 301 3.91 -30.07 20.80
CA GLN A 301 2.67 -30.84 20.90
C GLN A 301 2.04 -31.03 19.53
N TRP A 302 2.46 -32.06 18.81
CA TRP A 302 2.02 -32.35 17.44
C TRP A 302 0.50 -32.32 17.24
N LYS A 303 -0.26 -32.98 18.12
CA LYS A 303 -1.72 -33.12 17.96
C LYS A 303 -2.50 -31.82 18.06
N LYS A 304 -1.95 -30.78 18.70
CA LYS A 304 -2.61 -29.48 18.93
C LYS A 304 -2.07 -28.37 18.02
N ARG A 305 -1.00 -28.64 17.28
CA ARG A 305 -0.26 -27.61 16.54
C ARG A 305 -1.07 -26.94 15.44
N TRP A 306 -1.98 -27.66 14.80
CA TRP A 306 -2.91 -27.08 13.83
C TRP A 306 -3.86 -26.05 14.47
N MET A 307 -4.30 -26.28 15.73
CA MET A 307 -5.15 -25.31 16.45
C MET A 307 -4.38 -24.03 16.78
N VAL A 308 -3.12 -24.17 17.18
CA VAL A 308 -2.25 -23.04 17.46
C VAL A 308 -1.96 -22.26 16.17
N ALA A 309 -1.67 -22.96 15.07
CA ALA A 309 -1.50 -22.35 13.76
C ALA A 309 -2.77 -21.64 13.29
N PHE A 310 -3.95 -22.22 13.52
CA PHE A 310 -5.24 -21.59 13.24
C PHE A 310 -5.41 -20.28 14.03
N ALA A 311 -5.19 -20.31 15.35
CA ALA A 311 -5.32 -19.12 16.19
C ALA A 311 -4.37 -18.00 15.76
N PHE A 312 -3.13 -18.32 15.43
CA PHE A 312 -2.17 -17.34 14.93
C PHE A 312 -2.49 -16.88 13.50
N GLY A 313 -3.04 -17.75 12.66
CA GLY A 313 -3.53 -17.38 11.32
C GLY A 313 -4.60 -16.29 11.37
N LEU A 314 -5.52 -16.34 12.35
CA LEU A 314 -6.51 -15.28 12.57
C LEU A 314 -5.84 -13.94 12.87
N VAL A 315 -4.77 -13.93 13.66
CA VAL A 315 -4.05 -12.70 14.00
C VAL A 315 -3.29 -12.17 12.78
N HIS A 316 -2.56 -13.03 12.07
CA HIS A 316 -1.77 -12.64 10.91
C HIS A 316 -2.63 -12.04 9.79
N GLY A 317 -3.85 -12.55 9.57
CA GLY A 317 -4.76 -12.01 8.57
C GLY A 317 -5.21 -10.56 8.84
N PHE A 318 -5.25 -10.14 10.12
CA PHE A 318 -5.45 -8.72 10.46
C PHE A 318 -4.23 -7.85 10.16
N GLY A 319 -3.01 -8.39 10.20
CA GLY A 319 -1.79 -7.64 9.93
C GLY A 319 -1.72 -7.06 8.52
N PHE A 320 -2.32 -7.74 7.55
CA PHE A 320 -2.36 -7.29 6.16
C PHE A 320 -3.52 -6.32 5.85
N SER A 321 -4.47 -6.11 6.78
CA SER A 321 -5.71 -5.36 6.55
C SER A 321 -5.47 -3.92 6.05
N PHE A 322 -4.41 -3.27 6.52
CA PHE A 322 -4.07 -1.89 6.15
C PHE A 322 -3.46 -1.79 4.75
N ALA A 323 -2.55 -2.70 4.37
CA ALA A 323 -1.99 -2.78 3.03
C ALA A 323 -3.01 -3.32 2.01
N LEU A 324 -4.04 -4.04 2.49
CA LEU A 324 -5.07 -4.63 1.64
C LEU A 324 -5.90 -3.57 0.92
N SER A 325 -6.22 -2.44 1.56
CA SER A 325 -7.03 -1.37 0.95
C SER A 325 -6.38 -0.81 -0.31
N GLU A 326 -5.05 -0.63 -0.30
CA GLU A 326 -4.29 -0.19 -1.48
C GLU A 326 -4.25 -1.27 -2.57
N THR A 327 -4.25 -2.54 -2.18
CA THR A 327 -4.20 -3.66 -3.12
C THR A 327 -5.56 -3.96 -3.74
N LEU A 328 -6.65 -3.82 -2.97
CA LEU A 328 -8.01 -4.14 -3.41
C LEU A 328 -8.53 -3.24 -4.53
N GLN A 329 -7.99 -2.04 -4.70
CA GLN A 329 -8.32 -1.19 -5.86
C GLN A 329 -8.10 -1.91 -7.20
N PHE A 330 -7.15 -2.86 -7.26
CA PHE A 330 -6.86 -3.66 -8.45
C PHE A 330 -7.77 -4.90 -8.62
N ALA A 331 -8.67 -5.16 -7.70
CA ALA A 331 -9.63 -6.26 -7.79
C ALA A 331 -10.80 -5.95 -8.74
N GLY A 332 -11.07 -4.67 -8.98
CA GLY A 332 -12.24 -4.24 -9.75
C GLY A 332 -13.55 -4.73 -9.13
N THR A 333 -14.43 -5.29 -9.95
CA THR A 333 -15.69 -5.93 -9.50
C THR A 333 -15.48 -7.34 -8.91
N HIS A 334 -14.24 -7.88 -8.99
CA HIS A 334 -13.94 -9.28 -8.67
C HIS A 334 -13.33 -9.46 -7.28
N LEU A 335 -13.80 -8.68 -6.27
CA LEU A 335 -13.25 -8.66 -4.92
C LEU A 335 -13.11 -10.07 -4.30
N LEU A 336 -14.19 -10.85 -4.29
CA LEU A 336 -14.17 -12.19 -3.66
C LEU A 336 -13.21 -13.13 -4.40
N THR A 337 -13.22 -13.12 -5.73
CA THR A 337 -12.28 -13.91 -6.56
C THR A 337 -10.84 -13.51 -6.28
N SER A 338 -10.57 -12.22 -6.15
CA SER A 338 -9.24 -11.69 -5.83
C SER A 338 -8.76 -12.09 -4.45
N LEU A 339 -9.63 -12.04 -3.43
CA LEU A 339 -9.30 -12.48 -2.08
C LEU A 339 -9.01 -13.99 -2.02
N LEU A 340 -9.81 -14.82 -2.70
CA LEU A 340 -9.55 -16.26 -2.80
C LEU A 340 -8.26 -16.56 -3.55
N ALA A 341 -7.99 -15.84 -4.65
CA ALA A 341 -6.76 -15.95 -5.40
C ALA A 341 -5.52 -15.54 -4.57
N PHE A 342 -5.64 -14.46 -3.78
CA PHE A 342 -4.60 -14.05 -2.86
C PHE A 342 -4.28 -15.15 -1.84
N ASN A 343 -5.29 -15.75 -1.22
CA ASN A 343 -5.10 -16.83 -0.25
C ASN A 343 -4.52 -18.10 -0.89
N LEU A 344 -4.86 -18.40 -2.14
CA LEU A 344 -4.18 -19.45 -2.92
C LEU A 344 -2.69 -19.10 -3.10
N GLY A 345 -2.37 -17.84 -3.38
CA GLY A 345 -0.99 -17.34 -3.44
C GLY A 345 -0.25 -17.49 -2.11
N VAL A 346 -0.90 -17.18 -1.00
CA VAL A 346 -0.37 -17.39 0.37
C VAL A 346 0.00 -18.85 0.59
N GLU A 347 -0.91 -19.79 0.28
CA GLU A 347 -0.66 -21.23 0.38
C GLU A 347 0.54 -21.65 -0.48
N LEU A 348 0.60 -21.20 -1.73
CA LEU A 348 1.72 -21.47 -2.64
C LEU A 348 3.04 -20.91 -2.12
N GLY A 349 3.05 -19.69 -1.59
CA GLY A 349 4.23 -19.08 -0.97
C GLY A 349 4.75 -19.88 0.22
N GLN A 350 3.87 -20.35 1.09
CA GLN A 350 4.23 -21.22 2.21
C GLN A 350 4.77 -22.57 1.73
N LEU A 351 4.17 -23.17 0.71
CA LEU A 351 4.68 -24.42 0.11
C LEU A 351 6.08 -24.24 -0.48
N ILE A 352 6.37 -23.12 -1.13
CA ILE A 352 7.72 -22.80 -1.64
C ILE A 352 8.72 -22.78 -0.48
N ILE A 353 8.39 -22.10 0.64
CA ILE A 353 9.27 -22.08 1.83
C ILE A 353 9.52 -23.50 2.35
N ILE A 354 8.48 -24.33 2.45
CA ILE A 354 8.59 -25.71 2.93
C ILE A 354 9.51 -26.52 2.00
N LEU A 355 9.29 -26.45 0.68
CA LEU A 355 10.06 -27.19 -0.31
C LEU A 355 11.54 -26.83 -0.29
N LEU A 356 11.87 -25.58 0.03
CA LEU A 356 13.26 -25.12 0.16
C LEU A 356 13.85 -25.44 1.52
N ALA A 357 13.12 -25.16 2.61
CA ALA A 357 13.66 -25.28 3.96
C ALA A 357 13.78 -26.72 4.46
N VAL A 358 12.86 -27.62 4.11
CA VAL A 358 12.89 -29.02 4.59
C VAL A 358 14.15 -29.79 4.15
N PRO A 359 14.58 -29.74 2.86
CA PRO A 359 15.84 -30.38 2.46
C PRO A 359 17.06 -29.80 3.17
N ILE A 360 17.09 -28.47 3.31
CA ILE A 360 18.19 -27.76 3.98
C ILE A 360 18.28 -28.17 5.45
N LEU A 361 17.16 -28.16 6.18
CA LEU A 361 17.14 -28.59 7.58
C LEU A 361 17.52 -30.07 7.73
N ASN A 362 17.01 -30.94 6.86
CA ASN A 362 17.38 -32.37 6.86
C ASN A 362 18.87 -32.57 6.60
N PHE A 363 19.46 -31.82 5.67
CA PHE A 363 20.89 -31.88 5.40
C PHE A 363 21.71 -31.46 6.65
N ILE A 364 21.35 -30.33 7.30
CA ILE A 364 22.02 -29.82 8.49
C ILE A 364 21.93 -30.84 9.65
N PHE A 365 20.75 -31.37 9.92
CA PHE A 365 20.54 -32.30 11.02
C PHE A 365 21.13 -33.70 10.78
N ASN A 366 21.29 -34.11 9.54
CA ASN A 366 21.92 -35.39 9.24
C ASN A 366 23.46 -35.34 9.22
N HIS A 367 24.05 -34.14 8.96
CA HIS A 367 25.51 -34.07 8.75
C HIS A 367 26.26 -33.23 9.79
N TRP A 368 25.61 -32.20 10.38
CA TRP A 368 26.33 -31.21 11.19
C TRP A 368 25.85 -31.09 12.64
N LEU A 369 24.55 -31.21 12.86
CA LEU A 369 23.96 -30.99 14.20
C LEU A 369 23.07 -32.16 14.61
N SER A 370 23.20 -32.61 15.86
CA SER A 370 22.20 -33.52 16.42
C SER A 370 20.83 -32.83 16.44
N GLU A 371 19.78 -33.60 16.19
CA GLU A 371 18.42 -33.07 16.04
C GLU A 371 17.99 -32.17 17.21
N ARG A 372 18.21 -32.65 18.46
CA ARG A 372 17.84 -31.89 19.65
C ARG A 372 18.59 -30.56 19.79
N VAL A 373 19.91 -30.57 19.52
CA VAL A 373 20.75 -29.35 19.58
C VAL A 373 20.34 -28.38 18.49
N GLY A 374 20.12 -28.86 17.29
CA GLY A 374 19.69 -28.01 16.17
C GLY A 374 18.31 -27.37 16.41
N ILE A 375 17.34 -28.15 16.94
CA ILE A 375 16.02 -27.59 17.32
C ILE A 375 16.18 -26.46 18.32
N ILE A 376 16.96 -26.67 19.39
CA ILE A 376 17.18 -25.65 20.43
C ILE A 376 17.87 -24.42 19.84
N LEU A 377 18.96 -24.62 19.09
CA LEU A 377 19.77 -23.51 18.53
C LEU A 377 18.95 -22.64 17.57
N PHE A 378 18.31 -23.25 16.57
CA PHE A 378 17.52 -22.49 15.61
C PHE A 378 16.30 -21.82 16.28
N SER A 379 15.62 -22.52 17.17
CA SER A 379 14.48 -21.93 17.89
C SER A 379 14.91 -20.80 18.83
N ALA A 380 16.08 -20.88 19.46
CA ALA A 380 16.61 -19.79 20.29
C ALA A 380 16.90 -18.53 19.45
N VAL A 381 17.50 -18.70 18.26
CA VAL A 381 17.73 -17.57 17.34
C VAL A 381 16.40 -16.94 16.90
N LEU A 382 15.40 -17.75 16.55
CA LEU A 382 14.08 -17.26 16.15
C LEU A 382 13.33 -16.58 17.30
N ALA A 383 13.43 -17.15 18.53
CA ALA A 383 12.87 -16.53 19.72
C ALA A 383 13.51 -15.17 20.02
N HIS A 384 14.82 -15.06 19.86
CA HIS A 384 15.55 -13.81 20.04
C HIS A 384 15.12 -12.74 19.03
N SER A 385 15.06 -13.08 17.74
CA SER A 385 14.61 -12.16 16.69
C SER A 385 13.14 -11.73 16.92
N GLY A 386 12.26 -12.69 17.23
CA GLY A 386 10.86 -12.41 17.52
C GLY A 386 10.68 -11.55 18.78
N TRP A 387 11.52 -11.73 19.80
CA TRP A 387 11.49 -10.92 21.02
C TRP A 387 11.84 -9.45 20.73
N HIS A 388 12.88 -9.17 19.94
CA HIS A 388 13.23 -7.81 19.55
C HIS A 388 12.08 -7.16 18.78
N TRP A 389 11.52 -7.84 17.80
CA TRP A 389 10.36 -7.35 17.07
C TRP A 389 9.16 -7.06 17.98
N MET A 390 8.84 -8.02 18.86
CA MET A 390 7.74 -7.85 19.80
C MET A 390 7.95 -6.62 20.70
N SER A 391 9.18 -6.41 21.19
CA SER A 391 9.54 -5.27 22.03
C SER A 391 9.40 -3.95 21.29
N ASP A 392 9.89 -3.88 20.04
CA ASP A 392 9.82 -2.67 19.21
C ASP A 392 8.36 -2.29 18.91
N ARG A 393 7.53 -3.28 18.52
CA ARG A 393 6.11 -3.05 18.22
C ARG A 393 5.30 -2.73 19.48
N ALA A 394 5.60 -3.39 20.60
CA ALA A 394 5.00 -3.07 21.91
C ALA A 394 5.33 -1.63 22.34
N THR A 395 6.56 -1.17 22.12
CA THR A 395 6.94 0.22 22.44
C THR A 395 6.12 1.22 21.60
N GLN A 396 5.91 0.93 20.31
CA GLN A 396 5.03 1.75 19.48
C GLN A 396 3.58 1.71 19.96
N LEU A 397 3.07 0.53 20.35
CA LEU A 397 1.72 0.38 20.90
C LEU A 397 1.52 1.22 22.17
N PHE A 398 2.48 1.18 23.09
CA PHE A 398 2.39 1.92 24.36
C PHE A 398 2.60 3.43 24.20
N ALA A 399 3.09 3.91 23.04
CA ALA A 399 3.13 5.34 22.73
C ALA A 399 1.74 5.92 22.43
N TYR A 400 0.75 5.07 22.12
CA TYR A 400 -0.63 5.51 21.93
C TYR A 400 -1.39 5.52 23.25
N ASN A 401 -2.12 6.62 23.51
CA ASN A 401 -3.13 6.65 24.56
C ASN A 401 -4.33 5.81 24.11
N VAL A 402 -4.34 4.53 24.47
CA VAL A 402 -5.43 3.61 24.16
C VAL A 402 -6.66 4.04 24.94
N GLN A 403 -7.53 4.78 24.30
CA GLN A 403 -8.87 5.03 24.85
C GLN A 403 -9.69 3.75 24.63
N TRP A 404 -9.97 3.04 25.70
CA TRP A 404 -10.87 1.90 25.65
C TRP A 404 -12.23 2.37 25.12
N PRO A 405 -12.86 1.60 24.20
CA PRO A 405 -14.20 1.95 23.72
C PRO A 405 -15.13 2.11 24.93
N ALA A 406 -15.85 3.22 24.98
CA ALA A 406 -16.87 3.40 25.99
C ALA A 406 -17.86 2.23 25.89
N PHE A 407 -18.22 1.62 27.05
CA PHE A 407 -19.25 0.57 27.11
C PHE A 407 -20.63 1.20 26.90
N ASP A 408 -20.81 1.82 25.74
CA ASP A 408 -22.08 2.44 25.32
C ASP A 408 -22.98 1.42 24.62
N THR A 409 -24.19 1.87 24.27
CA THR A 409 -25.18 1.03 23.58
C THR A 409 -24.72 0.57 22.20
N LEU A 410 -23.83 1.35 21.52
CA LEU A 410 -23.27 0.99 20.21
C LEU A 410 -22.25 -0.14 20.36
N PHE A 411 -21.39 -0.07 21.38
CA PHE A 411 -20.45 -1.15 21.71
C PHE A 411 -21.17 -2.45 22.06
N LEU A 412 -22.23 -2.37 22.90
CA LEU A 412 -23.04 -3.55 23.25
C LEU A 412 -23.74 -4.14 22.02
N ALA A 413 -24.29 -3.30 21.14
CA ALA A 413 -24.91 -3.76 19.89
C ALA A 413 -23.91 -4.44 18.96
N ALA A 414 -22.68 -3.90 18.85
CA ALA A 414 -21.59 -4.52 18.10
C ALA A 414 -21.19 -5.87 18.71
N LEU A 415 -21.02 -5.94 20.03
CA LEU A 415 -20.68 -7.16 20.75
C LEU A 415 -21.75 -8.27 20.54
N ILE A 416 -23.03 -7.90 20.63
CA ILE A 416 -24.14 -8.83 20.39
C ILE A 416 -24.12 -9.31 18.93
N ARG A 417 -23.95 -8.42 17.96
CA ARG A 417 -23.85 -8.79 16.54
C ARG A 417 -22.72 -9.79 16.28
N TRP A 418 -21.55 -9.54 16.84
CA TRP A 418 -20.39 -10.43 16.71
C TRP A 418 -20.60 -11.78 17.37
N SER A 419 -21.20 -11.80 18.58
CA SER A 419 -21.55 -13.03 19.27
C SER A 419 -22.56 -13.87 18.48
N MET A 420 -23.58 -13.21 17.90
CA MET A 420 -24.57 -13.90 17.06
C MET A 420 -23.92 -14.50 15.81
N LEU A 421 -23.02 -13.75 15.13
CA LEU A 421 -22.28 -14.25 13.97
C LEU A 421 -21.44 -15.48 14.35
N LEU A 422 -20.76 -15.42 15.48
CA LEU A 422 -19.91 -16.52 15.98
C LEU A 422 -20.77 -17.77 16.28
N VAL A 423 -21.95 -17.61 16.87
CA VAL A 423 -22.90 -18.70 17.10
C VAL A 423 -23.39 -19.30 15.78
N VAL A 424 -23.72 -18.47 14.79
CA VAL A 424 -24.14 -18.97 13.47
C VAL A 424 -23.03 -19.74 12.79
N VAL A 425 -21.80 -19.22 12.76
CA VAL A 425 -20.64 -19.91 12.18
C VAL A 425 -20.36 -21.22 12.89
N ALA A 426 -20.36 -21.21 14.23
CA ALA A 426 -20.17 -22.42 15.03
C ALA A 426 -21.25 -23.47 14.77
N SER A 427 -22.49 -23.04 14.62
CA SER A 427 -23.62 -23.92 14.30
C SER A 427 -23.50 -24.55 12.91
N VAL A 428 -23.08 -23.77 11.92
CA VAL A 428 -22.84 -24.26 10.55
C VAL A 428 -21.68 -25.27 10.55
N VAL A 429 -20.57 -24.96 11.20
CA VAL A 429 -19.43 -25.89 11.32
C VAL A 429 -19.84 -27.18 12.02
N TRP A 430 -20.61 -27.08 13.11
CA TRP A 430 -21.10 -28.24 13.85
C TRP A 430 -22.03 -29.10 12.98
N LEU A 431 -22.94 -28.47 12.21
CA LEU A 431 -23.82 -29.16 11.27
C LEU A 431 -23.03 -29.90 10.17
N LEU A 432 -22.04 -29.23 9.59
CA LEU A 432 -21.16 -29.83 8.59
C LEU A 432 -20.37 -31.02 9.15
N LEU A 433 -19.88 -30.92 10.38
CA LEU A 433 -19.20 -32.03 11.07
C LEU A 433 -20.16 -33.19 11.36
N LEU A 434 -21.42 -32.92 11.73
CA LEU A 434 -22.43 -33.96 11.90
C LEU A 434 -22.72 -34.68 10.59
N ILE A 435 -22.91 -33.95 9.49
CA ILE A 435 -23.13 -34.50 8.16
C ILE A 435 -21.93 -35.34 7.73
N TYR A 436 -20.72 -34.82 7.89
CA TYR A 436 -19.48 -35.51 7.55
C TYR A 436 -19.31 -36.81 8.35
N ASN A 437 -19.53 -36.78 9.68
CA ASN A 437 -19.47 -37.97 10.52
C ASN A 437 -20.53 -39.01 10.17
N ARG A 438 -21.74 -38.58 9.77
CA ARG A 438 -22.80 -39.48 9.35
C ARG A 438 -22.47 -40.23 8.07
N TYR A 439 -21.85 -39.53 7.08
CA TYR A 439 -21.38 -40.16 5.83
C TYR A 439 -20.24 -41.15 6.04
N LEU A 440 -19.37 -40.95 7.03
CA LEU A 440 -18.25 -41.87 7.34
C LEU A 440 -18.65 -43.10 8.14
N TYR A 441 -19.81 -43.11 8.80
CA TYR A 441 -20.30 -44.24 9.59
C TYR A 441 -21.35 -45.08 8.82
N GLU A 442 -21.75 -44.69 7.64
CA GLU A 442 -22.64 -45.49 6.75
C GLU A 442 -21.85 -46.34 5.72
N GLU A 443 -20.51 -46.27 5.70
CA GLU A 443 -19.62 -47.24 5.06
C GLU A 443 -18.96 -48.16 6.09
#